data_73e113902064e291f7ec7de206c3ac99
#
_entry.id   73e113902064e291f7ec7de206c3ac99
#
_cell.length_a   1.000
_cell.length_b   1.000
_cell.length_c   1.000
_cell.angle_alpha   90.00
_cell.angle_beta   90.00
_cell.angle_gamma   90.00
#
_symmetry.space_group_name_H-M   'P 1'
#
loop_
_entity.id
_entity.type
_entity.pdbx_description
1 polymer ?
#
loop_
_entity_poly.entity_id
_entity_poly.type
_entity_poly.pdbx_seq_one_letter_code
_entity_poly.pdbx_strand_id
1 'polypeptide(L)' 'MKDAPAVVEGGDQVAKRRITVTAHITFRDLRLRKKVWEKDFTQWGDYPSGGGLTQRNAGITEAVRKLTEDILNETVAGW' A
#
# COMPACT_ATOMS: atom_id res chain seq x y z
N MET A 1 2.08 -2.70 -7.93
CA MET A 1 2.56 -3.46 -6.75
C MET A 1 4.00 -3.87 -6.96
N LYS A 2 4.81 -3.72 -5.97
CA LYS A 2 6.24 -4.02 -6.05
C LYS A 2 6.66 -4.87 -4.85
N ASP A 3 7.39 -5.95 -5.10
CA ASP A 3 7.91 -6.85 -4.08
C ASP A 3 9.43 -6.71 -4.03
N ALA A 4 9.98 -6.43 -2.85
CA ALA A 4 11.41 -6.20 -2.69
C ALA A 4 11.89 -6.67 -1.31
N PRO A 5 13.20 -6.94 -1.15
CA PRO A 5 13.76 -7.24 0.17
C PRO A 5 13.57 -6.07 1.13
N ALA A 6 13.10 -6.36 2.35
CA ALA A 6 12.91 -5.34 3.39
C ALA A 6 14.03 -5.37 4.42
N VAL A 7 14.47 -6.58 4.80
CA VAL A 7 15.50 -6.79 5.82
C VAL A 7 16.47 -7.84 5.32
N VAL A 8 17.76 -7.56 5.41
CA VAL A 8 18.83 -8.50 5.07
C VAL A 8 19.61 -8.83 6.34
N GLU A 9 19.72 -10.11 6.67
CA GLU A 9 20.47 -10.60 7.83
C GLU A 9 21.51 -11.62 7.37
N GLY A 10 22.65 -11.66 8.07
CA GLY A 10 23.65 -12.69 7.85
C GLY A 10 24.22 -12.72 6.42
N GLY A 11 24.72 -11.60 5.94
CA GLY A 11 25.25 -11.50 4.59
C GLY A 11 24.14 -11.34 3.56
N ASP A 12 23.93 -12.32 2.71
CA ASP A 12 22.97 -12.23 1.61
C ASP A 12 21.57 -12.77 1.92
N GLN A 13 21.33 -13.17 3.17
CA GLN A 13 20.02 -13.72 3.54
C GLN A 13 19.00 -12.61 3.80
N VAL A 14 17.86 -12.73 3.15
CA VAL A 14 16.76 -11.80 3.34
C VAL A 14 15.79 -12.35 4.37
N ALA A 15 15.64 -11.67 5.52
CA ALA A 15 14.74 -12.11 6.59
C ALA A 15 13.28 -11.76 6.29
N LYS A 16 13.05 -10.63 5.64
CA LYS A 16 11.70 -10.18 5.27
C LYS A 16 11.68 -9.61 3.87
N ARG A 17 10.53 -9.73 3.26
CA ARG A 17 10.25 -9.08 1.97
C ARG A 17 9.16 -8.04 2.16
N ARG A 18 9.18 -7.01 1.34
CA ARG A 18 8.20 -5.92 1.38
C ARG A 18 7.44 -5.85 0.09
N ILE A 19 6.12 -5.77 0.20
CA ILE A 19 5.24 -5.52 -0.94
C ILE A 19 4.78 -4.08 -0.83
N THR A 20 5.02 -3.30 -1.88
CA THR A 20 4.58 -1.91 -1.98
C THR A 20 3.44 -1.82 -2.97
N VAL A 21 2.34 -1.20 -2.54
CA VAL A 21 1.16 -0.98 -3.37
C VAL A 21 0.98 0.51 -3.56
N THR A 22 0.88 0.94 -4.80
CA THR A 22 0.65 2.34 -5.14
C THR A 22 -0.68 2.46 -5.88
N ALA A 23 -1.50 3.42 -5.48
CA ALA A 23 -2.77 3.71 -6.13
C ALA A 23 -2.86 5.19 -6.47
N HIS A 24 -3.26 5.48 -7.69
CA HIS A 24 -3.53 6.85 -8.13
C HIS A 24 -5.02 7.10 -8.01
N ILE A 25 -5.42 8.01 -7.13
CA ILE A 25 -6.82 8.26 -6.81
C ILE A 25 -7.20 9.66 -7.22
N THR A 26 -8.29 9.76 -7.98
CA THR A 26 -8.89 11.03 -8.35
C THR A 26 -10.27 11.12 -7.69
N PHE A 27 -10.47 12.15 -6.89
CA PHE A 27 -11.76 12.44 -6.28
C PHE A 27 -12.41 13.59 -7.04
N ARG A 28 -13.61 13.36 -7.58
CA ARG A 28 -14.35 14.35 -8.36
C ARG A 28 -15.70 14.62 -7.75
N ASP A 29 -16.11 15.88 -7.81
CA ASP A 29 -17.48 16.28 -7.50
C ASP A 29 -18.29 16.22 -8.80
N LEU A 30 -19.19 15.24 -8.89
CA LEU A 30 -19.99 15.03 -10.08
C LEU A 30 -21.05 16.14 -10.31
N ARG A 31 -21.45 16.81 -9.24
CA ARG A 31 -22.40 17.93 -9.35
C ARG A 31 -21.77 19.13 -10.03
N LEU A 32 -20.55 19.46 -9.60
CA LEU A 32 -19.81 20.61 -10.11
C LEU A 32 -18.93 20.26 -11.29
N ARG A 33 -18.81 18.97 -11.61
CA ARG A 33 -17.91 18.45 -12.65
C ARG A 33 -16.48 18.93 -12.45
N LYS A 34 -16.07 19.10 -11.18
CA LYS A 34 -14.73 19.55 -10.81
C LYS A 34 -13.96 18.46 -10.11
N LYS A 35 -12.66 18.44 -10.37
CA LYS A 35 -11.73 17.58 -9.64
C LYS A 35 -11.47 18.24 -8.28
N VAL A 36 -11.80 17.51 -7.20
CA VAL A 36 -11.59 17.99 -5.83
C VAL A 36 -10.12 17.82 -5.45
N TRP A 37 -9.58 16.62 -5.66
CA TRP A 37 -8.18 16.35 -5.44
C TRP A 37 -7.74 15.12 -6.24
N GLU A 38 -6.46 15.01 -6.43
CA GLU A 38 -5.82 13.90 -7.10
C GLU A 38 -4.50 13.62 -6.42
N LYS A 39 -4.31 12.40 -5.96
CA LYS A 39 -3.10 12.01 -5.22
C LYS A 39 -2.70 10.58 -5.49
N ASP A 40 -1.42 10.32 -5.34
CA ASP A 40 -0.88 8.97 -5.30
C ASP A 40 -0.74 8.56 -3.84
N PHE A 41 -1.24 7.37 -3.54
CA PHE A 41 -1.11 6.76 -2.23
C PHE A 41 -0.22 5.54 -2.35
N THR A 42 0.73 5.42 -1.45
CA THR A 42 1.64 4.28 -1.40
C THR A 42 1.67 3.72 0.01
N GLN A 43 1.47 2.42 0.12
CA GLN A 43 1.60 1.71 1.38
C GLN A 43 2.31 0.38 1.17
N TRP A 44 2.75 -0.22 2.25
CA TRP A 44 3.54 -1.43 2.20
C TRP A 44 3.12 -2.41 3.30
N GLY A 45 3.42 -3.67 3.05
CA GLY A 45 3.28 -4.73 4.02
C GLY A 45 4.46 -5.67 3.93
N ASP A 46 4.95 -6.13 5.06
CA ASP A 46 6.07 -7.04 5.13
C ASP A 46 5.59 -8.46 5.39
N TYR A 47 6.35 -9.44 4.89
CA TYR A 47 6.11 -10.84 5.17
C TYR A 47 7.45 -11.59 5.27
N PRO A 48 7.50 -12.73 6.01
CA PRO A 48 8.73 -13.52 6.12
C PRO A 48 9.19 -14.01 4.75
N SER A 49 10.48 -13.91 4.46
CA SER A 49 11.03 -14.34 3.17
C SER A 49 10.86 -15.84 2.93
N GLY A 50 10.82 -16.64 3.98
CA GLY A 50 10.56 -18.07 3.88
C GLY A 50 9.08 -18.44 3.90
N GLY A 51 8.20 -17.45 3.99
CA GLY A 51 6.75 -17.69 4.02
C GLY A 51 6.22 -18.04 2.65
N GLY A 52 5.15 -18.84 2.62
CA GLY A 52 4.49 -19.21 1.39
C GLY A 52 3.54 -18.13 0.89
N LEU A 53 2.72 -18.51 -0.07
CA LEU A 53 1.75 -17.60 -0.69
C LEU A 53 0.79 -16.98 0.32
N THR A 54 0.39 -17.72 1.35
CA THR A 54 -0.50 -17.21 2.40
C THR A 54 0.13 -16.03 3.14
N GLN A 55 1.42 -16.12 3.45
CA GLN A 55 2.14 -15.04 4.14
C GLN A 55 2.27 -13.81 3.24
N ARG A 56 2.56 -14.02 1.96
CA ARG A 56 2.63 -12.97 0.99
C ARG A 56 1.28 -12.26 0.86
N ASN A 57 0.19 -13.01 0.77
CA ASN A 57 -1.15 -12.45 0.67
C ASN A 57 -1.53 -11.66 1.92
N ALA A 58 -1.10 -12.09 3.10
CA ALA A 58 -1.30 -11.34 4.33
C ALA A 58 -0.58 -9.98 4.29
N GLY A 59 0.63 -9.94 3.73
CA GLY A 59 1.36 -8.68 3.51
C GLY A 59 0.63 -7.74 2.57
N ILE A 60 0.09 -8.28 1.48
CA ILE A 60 -0.72 -7.49 0.52
C ILE A 60 -1.96 -6.94 1.20
N THR A 61 -2.67 -7.76 1.96
CA THR A 61 -3.88 -7.35 2.69
C THR A 61 -3.57 -6.20 3.65
N GLU A 62 -2.45 -6.28 4.36
CA GLU A 62 -2.03 -5.23 5.28
C GLU A 62 -1.74 -3.92 4.53
N ALA A 63 -1.05 -3.99 3.42
CA ALA A 63 -0.76 -2.81 2.59
C ALA A 63 -2.04 -2.18 2.07
N VAL A 64 -2.98 -2.99 1.59
CA VAL A 64 -4.27 -2.50 1.08
C VAL A 64 -5.10 -1.90 2.19
N ARG A 65 -5.09 -2.48 3.39
CA ARG A 65 -5.80 -1.93 4.55
C ARG A 65 -5.29 -0.53 4.89
N LYS A 66 -3.98 -0.36 4.95
CA LYS A 66 -3.36 0.95 5.22
C LYS A 66 -3.69 1.96 4.13
N LEU A 67 -3.66 1.51 2.88
CA LEU A 67 -3.97 2.34 1.73
C LEU A 67 -5.42 2.83 1.79
N THR A 68 -6.35 1.95 2.14
CA THR A 68 -7.76 2.28 2.28
C THR A 68 -7.97 3.32 3.39
N GLU A 69 -7.30 3.17 4.51
CA GLU A 69 -7.37 4.14 5.61
C GLU A 69 -6.85 5.51 5.17
N ASP A 70 -5.74 5.55 4.44
CA ASP A 70 -5.17 6.80 3.93
C ASP A 70 -6.15 7.51 2.99
N ILE A 71 -6.76 6.78 2.07
CA ILE A 71 -7.72 7.33 1.12
C ILE A 71 -8.94 7.86 1.86
N LEU A 72 -9.45 7.11 2.83
CA LEU A 72 -10.60 7.51 3.63
C LEU A 72 -10.30 8.79 4.42
N ASN A 73 -9.16 8.84 5.09
CA ASN A 73 -8.73 10.01 5.86
C ASN A 73 -8.60 11.24 4.98
N GLU A 74 -8.04 11.11 3.80
CA GLU A 74 -7.92 12.22 2.85
C GLU A 74 -9.29 12.70 2.37
N THR A 75 -10.21 11.78 2.12
CA THR A 75 -11.56 12.10 1.69
C THR A 75 -12.32 12.86 2.78
N VAL A 76 -12.22 12.39 4.03
CA VAL A 76 -12.88 13.04 5.17
C VAL A 76 -12.24 14.39 5.47
N ALA A 77 -10.91 14.49 5.43
CA ALA A 77 -10.20 15.75 5.70
C ALA A 77 -10.49 16.82 4.65
N GLY A 78 -10.85 16.40 3.43
CA GLY A 78 -11.19 17.33 2.35
C GLY A 78 -12.61 17.88 2.42
N TRP A 79 -13.37 17.47 3.40
CA TRP A 79 -14.73 17.95 3.62
C TRP A 79 -14.74 19.01 4.71
#